data_67d72e2bc12f85a451544dbf2c76c6a8
#
_entry.id   67d72e2bc12f85a451544dbf2c76c6a8
#
_cell.length_a   1.000
_cell.length_b   1.000
_cell.length_c   1.000
_cell.angle_alpha   90.00
_cell.angle_beta   90.00
_cell.angle_gamma   90.00
#
_symmetry.space_group_name_H-M   'P 1'
#
loop_
_entity.id
_entity.type
_entity.pdbx_description
1 polymer ?
#
loop_
_entity_poly.entity_id
_entity_poly.type
_entity_poly.pdbx_seq_one_letter_code
_entity_poly.pdbx_strand_id
1 'polypeptide(L)'
;MRPVAVPEVIPIFPLVHTVLLPGALMPLHIFERRYRDMVRDALASHRIIGMIQIEGDEGEPESLESMKRPPIRDVGCAGVIARHHELTGGRYLIWLLGVQEFRVAEELQTLTRYRQVRIDPLSTEGRGGEASEESLRFDILAALPLFLEGPAEKVVTVIRELAKGEDDQLIVVAAMALGLGPDAKQALLEARSIPERLRLLSGFVEERLKRRPASLRLDPALLN
;
A
#
# COMPACT_ATOMS: atom_id res chain seq x y z
N MET A 1 -8.69 12.17 -11.98
CA MET A 1 -7.97 13.02 -11.00
C MET A 1 -6.75 13.61 -11.71
N ARG A 2 -6.38 14.88 -11.47
CA ARG A 2 -5.11 15.39 -12.03
C ARG A 2 -3.96 14.62 -11.37
N PRO A 3 -2.92 14.21 -12.11
CA PRO A 3 -1.76 13.55 -11.51
C PRO A 3 -1.14 14.47 -10.45
N VAL A 4 -0.94 13.95 -9.26
CA VAL A 4 -0.25 14.67 -8.19
C VAL A 4 1.24 14.63 -8.50
N ALA A 5 1.85 15.81 -8.70
CA ALA A 5 3.29 15.87 -8.91
C ALA A 5 4.01 15.53 -7.58
N VAL A 6 4.76 14.45 -7.57
CA VAL A 6 5.59 14.06 -6.42
C VAL A 6 6.95 14.75 -6.56
N PRO A 7 7.43 15.48 -5.53
CA PRO A 7 8.74 16.10 -5.57
C PRO A 7 9.87 15.07 -5.63
N GLU A 8 11.01 15.46 -6.17
CA GLU A 8 12.23 14.64 -6.22
C GLU A 8 12.76 14.29 -4.81
N VAL A 9 12.58 15.19 -3.84
CA VAL A 9 12.96 14.97 -2.44
C VAL A 9 11.70 15.00 -1.58
N ILE A 10 11.50 13.93 -0.82
CA ILE A 10 10.33 13.77 0.06
C ILE A 10 10.74 13.36 1.47
N PRO A 11 9.99 13.79 2.50
CA PRO A 11 10.09 13.22 3.84
C PRO A 11 9.58 11.78 3.82
N ILE A 12 10.20 10.89 4.60
CA ILE A 12 9.74 9.51 4.72
C ILE A 12 9.28 9.17 6.13
N PHE A 13 8.26 8.29 6.16
CA PHE A 13 7.71 7.69 7.37
C PHE A 13 8.00 6.19 7.36
N PRO A 14 9.14 5.75 7.93
CA PRO A 14 9.48 4.34 7.98
C PRO A 14 8.67 3.62 9.07
N LEU A 15 8.04 2.50 8.69
CA LEU A 15 7.26 1.63 9.59
C LEU A 15 7.57 0.16 9.35
N VAL A 16 7.57 -0.64 10.42
CA VAL A 16 7.92 -2.08 10.35
C VAL A 16 6.84 -2.89 9.65
N HIS A 17 5.56 -2.68 10.02
CA HIS A 17 4.46 -3.56 9.61
C HIS A 17 3.43 -2.90 8.69
N THR A 18 3.81 -1.81 8.04
CA THR A 18 2.84 -1.02 7.27
C THR A 18 3.37 -0.66 5.90
N VAL A 19 2.65 -1.10 4.87
CA VAL A 19 2.93 -0.78 3.46
C VAL A 19 1.72 -0.08 2.86
N LEU A 20 1.96 1.08 2.25
CA LEU A 20 0.98 1.84 1.49
C LEU A 20 1.05 1.40 0.02
N LEU A 21 -0.08 1.09 -0.58
CA LEU A 21 -0.20 0.84 -2.02
C LEU A 21 -0.78 2.08 -2.71
N PRO A 22 -0.42 2.36 -3.97
CA PRO A 22 -1.08 3.40 -4.76
C PRO A 22 -2.59 3.16 -4.81
N GLY A 23 -3.38 4.23 -4.62
CA GLY A 23 -4.84 4.13 -4.52
C GLY A 23 -5.39 3.75 -3.14
N ALA A 24 -4.55 3.24 -2.22
CA ALA A 24 -4.97 2.96 -0.85
C ALA A 24 -5.06 4.23 -0.01
N LEU A 25 -6.11 4.34 0.81
CA LEU A 25 -6.27 5.40 1.80
C LEU A 25 -5.97 4.86 3.20
N MET A 26 -4.96 5.42 3.85
CA MET A 26 -4.47 4.95 5.14
C MET A 26 -4.65 6.02 6.24
N PRO A 27 -5.44 5.75 7.30
CA PRO A 27 -5.49 6.61 8.47
C PRO A 27 -4.26 6.40 9.35
N LEU A 28 -3.63 7.50 9.78
CA LEU A 28 -2.44 7.48 10.63
C LEU A 28 -2.60 8.45 11.80
N HIS A 29 -2.30 7.98 13.01
CA HIS A 29 -2.22 8.81 14.21
C HIS A 29 -0.77 9.21 14.48
N ILE A 30 -0.46 10.49 14.33
CA ILE A 30 0.88 11.04 14.43
C ILE A 30 1.06 11.67 15.81
N PHE A 31 1.85 11.04 16.67
CA PHE A 31 2.09 11.48 18.06
C PHE A 31 3.57 11.76 18.35
N GLU A 32 4.50 11.05 17.69
CA GLU A 32 5.94 11.28 17.87
C GLU A 32 6.35 12.66 17.36
N ARG A 33 7.22 13.35 18.10
CA ARG A 33 7.65 14.71 17.79
C ARG A 33 8.25 14.86 16.39
N ARG A 34 9.13 13.90 15.99
CA ARG A 34 9.75 13.92 14.66
C ARG A 34 8.72 13.86 13.53
N TYR A 35 7.69 13.06 13.68
CA TYR A 35 6.65 12.89 12.66
C TYR A 35 5.59 14.00 12.72
N ARG A 36 5.38 14.64 13.88
CA ARG A 36 4.57 15.87 13.95
C ARG A 36 5.23 17.02 13.19
N ASP A 37 6.56 17.17 13.37
CA ASP A 37 7.33 18.14 12.60
C ASP A 37 7.25 17.84 11.10
N MET A 38 7.40 16.57 10.69
CA MET A 38 7.24 16.11 9.30
C MET A 38 5.87 16.46 8.70
N VAL A 39 4.78 16.17 9.41
CA VAL A 39 3.41 16.45 8.93
C VAL A 39 3.20 17.96 8.81
N ARG A 40 3.62 18.75 9.80
CA ARG A 40 3.53 20.23 9.74
C ARG A 40 4.24 20.76 8.51
N ASP A 41 5.47 20.34 8.27
CA ASP A 41 6.28 20.82 7.15
C ASP A 41 5.73 20.32 5.81
N ALA A 42 5.23 19.08 5.73
CA ALA A 42 4.54 18.56 4.56
C ALA A 42 3.26 19.36 4.24
N LEU A 43 2.43 19.67 5.25
CA LEU A 43 1.22 20.48 5.07
C LEU A 43 1.52 21.91 4.57
N ALA A 44 2.66 22.48 4.95
CA ALA A 44 3.12 23.79 4.51
C ALA A 44 3.74 23.78 3.08
N SER A 45 3.94 22.60 2.50
CA SER A 45 4.58 22.41 1.19
C SER A 45 3.71 21.57 0.24
N HIS A 46 4.21 20.44 -0.22
CA HIS A 46 3.58 19.60 -1.23
C HIS A 46 2.54 18.61 -0.69
N ARG A 47 2.38 18.51 0.63
CA ARG A 47 1.49 17.55 1.32
C ARG A 47 1.85 16.08 1.03
N ILE A 48 3.08 15.80 0.61
CA ILE A 48 3.57 14.47 0.26
C ILE A 48 4.43 13.91 1.40
N ILE A 49 4.19 12.64 1.73
CA ILE A 49 5.00 11.83 2.65
C ILE A 49 5.21 10.47 1.98
N GLY A 50 6.45 9.99 1.94
CA GLY A 50 6.79 8.64 1.50
C GLY A 50 6.59 7.64 2.64
N MET A 51 5.73 6.64 2.44
CA MET A 51 5.68 5.47 3.31
C MET A 51 6.69 4.44 2.83
N ILE A 52 7.51 3.93 3.76
CA ILE A 52 8.53 2.95 3.44
C ILE A 52 8.64 1.92 4.56
N GLN A 53 8.87 0.65 4.21
CA GLN A 53 9.03 -0.41 5.18
C GLN A 53 10.46 -0.41 5.73
N ILE A 54 10.59 -0.61 7.04
CA ILE A 54 11.87 -0.89 7.70
C ILE A 54 12.27 -2.33 7.34
N GLU A 55 13.55 -2.55 7.01
CA GLU A 55 14.11 -3.89 6.80
C GLU A 55 14.36 -4.60 8.13
N GLY A 56 14.10 -5.91 8.13
CA GLY A 56 14.37 -6.80 9.26
C GLY A 56 13.15 -7.04 10.14
N ASP A 57 13.21 -8.18 10.85
CA ASP A 57 12.31 -8.52 11.95
C ASP A 57 12.68 -7.70 13.20
N GLU A 58 11.78 -7.67 14.18
CA GLU A 58 11.98 -7.03 15.50
C GLU A 58 13.14 -7.67 16.32
N GLY A 59 14.21 -8.09 15.65
CA GLY A 59 15.45 -8.53 16.29
C GLY A 59 16.14 -7.37 17.00
N GLU A 60 16.92 -7.66 18.02
CA GLU A 60 17.74 -6.65 18.69
C GLU A 60 18.62 -5.92 17.68
N PRO A 61 18.55 -4.59 17.61
CA PRO A 61 19.34 -3.82 16.67
C PRO A 61 20.83 -4.03 16.93
N GLU A 62 21.57 -4.32 15.88
CA GLU A 62 23.01 -4.61 15.95
C GLU A 62 23.86 -3.46 16.53
N SER A 63 23.31 -2.23 16.58
CA SER A 63 23.98 -1.05 17.12
C SER A 63 23.00 0.03 17.58
N LEU A 64 23.50 0.95 18.45
CA LEU A 64 22.75 2.16 18.85
C LEU A 64 22.40 3.06 17.65
N GLU A 65 23.14 2.99 16.57
CA GLU A 65 22.91 3.76 15.34
C GLU A 65 21.78 3.14 14.53
N SER A 66 21.72 1.79 14.44
CA SER A 66 20.61 1.04 13.86
C SER A 66 19.29 1.27 14.60
N MET A 67 19.31 1.48 15.92
CA MET A 67 18.12 1.86 16.69
C MET A 67 17.57 3.23 16.28
N LYS A 68 18.43 4.18 15.90
CA LYS A 68 18.04 5.55 15.55
C LYS A 68 17.65 5.68 14.07
N ARG A 69 18.30 4.92 13.19
CA ARG A 69 18.09 4.89 11.74
C ARG A 69 18.12 3.46 11.22
N PRO A 70 17.09 2.67 11.47
CA PRO A 70 17.03 1.30 10.96
C PRO A 70 17.09 1.29 9.43
N PRO A 71 17.67 0.24 8.81
CA PRO A 71 17.67 0.08 7.37
C PRO A 71 16.22 0.06 6.84
N ILE A 72 16.04 0.57 5.65
CA ILE A 72 14.73 0.66 4.99
C ILE A 72 14.78 -0.08 3.66
N ARG A 73 13.64 -0.58 3.21
CA ARG A 73 13.48 -1.14 1.88
C ARG A 73 13.79 -0.09 0.80
N ASP A 74 14.20 -0.54 -0.37
CA ASP A 74 14.51 0.35 -1.50
C ASP A 74 13.24 0.97 -2.10
N VAL A 75 12.10 0.27 -2.04
CA VAL A 75 10.86 0.68 -2.68
C VAL A 75 9.82 1.06 -1.65
N GLY A 76 9.23 2.24 -1.85
CA GLY A 76 8.15 2.78 -1.04
C GLY A 76 7.02 3.37 -1.88
N CYS A 77 6.01 3.91 -1.21
CA CYS A 77 4.90 4.62 -1.85
C CYS A 77 4.77 6.04 -1.32
N ALA A 78 4.83 7.02 -2.21
CA ALA A 78 4.49 8.40 -1.91
C ALA A 78 2.98 8.53 -1.74
N GLY A 79 2.58 9.17 -0.64
CA GLY A 79 1.19 9.46 -0.35
C GLY A 79 0.94 10.95 -0.18
N VAL A 80 -0.22 11.41 -0.63
CA VAL A 80 -0.69 12.76 -0.37
C VAL A 80 -1.54 12.80 0.90
N ILE A 81 -1.34 13.78 1.77
CA ILE A 81 -2.21 14.03 2.92
C ILE A 81 -3.56 14.55 2.40
N ALA A 82 -4.51 13.64 2.19
CA ALA A 82 -5.85 13.95 1.65
C ALA A 82 -6.70 14.70 2.68
N ARG A 83 -6.60 14.29 3.96
CA ARG A 83 -7.28 14.93 5.09
C ARG A 83 -6.36 14.95 6.30
N HIS A 84 -6.56 15.92 7.18
CA HIS A 84 -5.89 15.96 8.47
C HIS A 84 -6.79 16.63 9.52
N HIS A 85 -6.57 16.24 10.78
CA HIS A 85 -7.07 16.93 11.96
C HIS A 85 -5.93 17.11 12.94
N GLU A 86 -5.75 18.34 13.41
CA GLU A 86 -4.86 18.63 14.52
C GLU A 86 -5.57 18.33 15.84
N LEU A 87 -4.91 17.53 16.67
CA LEU A 87 -5.40 17.12 17.97
C LEU A 87 -4.67 17.88 19.08
N THR A 88 -5.23 17.87 20.30
CA THR A 88 -4.58 18.47 21.46
C THR A 88 -3.13 18.00 21.63
N GLY A 89 -2.24 18.93 21.98
CA GLY A 89 -0.82 18.66 22.15
C GLY A 89 -0.03 18.54 20.85
N GLY A 90 -0.55 19.08 19.73
CA GLY A 90 0.13 19.14 18.43
C GLY A 90 0.26 17.76 17.75
N ARG A 91 -0.58 16.80 18.12
CA ARG A 91 -0.72 15.52 17.43
C ARG A 91 -1.60 15.68 16.21
N TYR A 92 -1.47 14.76 15.23
CA TYR A 92 -2.31 14.78 14.04
C TYR A 92 -2.99 13.43 13.83
N LEU A 93 -4.20 13.47 13.30
CA LEU A 93 -4.84 12.36 12.61
C LEU A 93 -4.83 12.73 11.13
N ILE A 94 -4.15 11.93 10.30
CA ILE A 94 -4.07 12.17 8.86
C ILE A 94 -4.63 10.99 8.08
N TRP A 95 -5.13 11.26 6.87
CA TRP A 95 -5.47 10.23 5.88
C TRP A 95 -4.51 10.39 4.71
N LEU A 96 -3.64 9.43 4.55
CA LEU A 96 -2.62 9.39 3.51
C LEU A 96 -3.13 8.55 2.34
N LEU A 97 -3.30 9.17 1.16
CA LEU A 97 -3.67 8.49 -0.08
C LEU A 97 -2.41 8.16 -0.87
N GLY A 98 -2.13 6.88 -1.11
CA GLY A 98 -1.02 6.45 -1.97
C GLY A 98 -1.23 6.93 -3.41
N VAL A 99 -0.18 7.50 -4.00
CA VAL A 99 -0.27 8.12 -5.34
C VAL A 99 0.80 7.64 -6.31
N GLN A 100 1.99 7.24 -5.82
CA GLN A 100 3.12 6.91 -6.68
C GLN A 100 4.11 6.00 -5.95
N GLU A 101 4.50 4.90 -6.58
CA GLU A 101 5.64 4.13 -6.13
C GLU A 101 6.94 4.89 -6.42
N PHE A 102 7.92 4.68 -5.56
CA PHE A 102 9.25 5.26 -5.75
C PHE A 102 10.34 4.29 -5.31
N ARG A 103 11.52 4.44 -5.90
CA ARG A 103 12.76 3.88 -5.41
C ARG A 103 13.56 4.94 -4.66
N VAL A 104 14.18 4.57 -3.56
CA VAL A 104 15.13 5.44 -2.86
C VAL A 104 16.41 5.50 -3.67
N ALA A 105 16.72 6.69 -4.19
CA ALA A 105 17.99 6.95 -4.86
C ALA A 105 19.10 7.29 -3.86
N GLU A 106 18.75 8.09 -2.84
CA GLU A 106 19.70 8.54 -1.82
C GLU A 106 18.96 8.96 -0.55
N GLU A 107 19.48 8.59 0.62
CA GLU A 107 19.04 9.15 1.89
C GLU A 107 19.86 10.41 2.22
N LEU A 108 19.16 11.54 2.42
CA LEU A 108 19.79 12.83 2.60
C LEU A 108 20.20 13.06 4.06
N GLN A 109 21.35 13.68 4.27
CA GLN A 109 21.76 14.20 5.56
C GLN A 109 21.11 15.59 5.75
N THR A 110 20.13 15.67 6.63
CA THR A 110 19.36 16.88 6.88
C THR A 110 19.35 17.25 8.37
N LEU A 111 19.04 18.52 8.68
CA LEU A 111 18.88 19.01 10.05
C LEU A 111 17.50 18.72 10.63
N THR A 112 16.57 18.18 9.82
CA THR A 112 15.23 17.80 10.28
C THR A 112 15.30 16.59 11.21
N ARG A 113 14.29 16.47 12.11
CA ARG A 113 14.19 15.32 13.02
C ARG A 113 13.68 14.07 12.33
N TYR A 114 13.18 14.17 11.12
CA TYR A 114 12.66 13.10 10.28
C TYR A 114 13.59 12.87 9.08
N ARG A 115 13.54 11.68 8.54
CA ARG A 115 14.35 11.25 7.39
C ARG A 115 13.79 11.84 6.10
N GLN A 116 14.69 12.19 5.18
CA GLN A 116 14.33 12.63 3.82
C GLN A 116 15.14 11.84 2.81
N VAL A 117 14.53 11.54 1.69
CA VAL A 117 15.16 10.80 0.59
C VAL A 117 14.96 11.53 -0.73
N ARG A 118 15.95 11.40 -1.60
CA ARG A 118 15.79 11.61 -3.03
C ARG A 118 15.19 10.37 -3.63
N ILE A 119 14.23 10.51 -4.51
CA ILE A 119 13.50 9.38 -5.09
C ILE A 119 13.57 9.38 -6.61
N ASP A 120 13.55 8.16 -7.15
CA ASP A 120 13.23 7.89 -8.55
C ASP A 120 11.79 7.38 -8.62
N PRO A 121 10.86 8.09 -9.28
CA PRO A 121 9.50 7.61 -9.47
C PRO A 121 9.51 6.30 -10.27
N LEU A 122 8.77 5.31 -9.78
CA LEU A 122 8.57 4.06 -10.51
C LEU A 122 7.27 4.17 -11.32
N SER A 123 7.37 3.91 -12.60
CA SER A 123 6.18 3.75 -13.45
C SER A 123 5.85 2.27 -13.49
N THR A 124 4.65 1.90 -13.08
CA THR A 124 4.14 0.55 -13.33
C THR A 124 3.90 0.44 -14.82
N GLU A 125 4.62 -0.46 -15.48
CA GLU A 125 4.40 -0.73 -16.90
C GLU A 125 2.96 -1.22 -17.10
N GLY A 126 2.28 -0.61 -18.07
CA GLY A 126 0.85 -0.76 -18.28
C GLY A 126 0.42 -2.16 -18.69
N ARG A 127 -0.87 -2.28 -18.97
CA ARG A 127 -1.54 -3.49 -19.41
C ARG A 127 -0.82 -4.11 -20.60
N GLY A 128 -0.43 -5.38 -20.42
CA GLY A 128 -0.19 -6.21 -21.56
C GLY A 128 -1.44 -6.91 -21.94
N GLY A 129 -2.40 -6.60 -22.56
CA GLY A 129 -3.72 -7.18 -22.86
C GLY A 129 -3.72 -8.64 -23.34
N GLU A 130 -3.02 -9.49 -22.64
CA GLU A 130 -2.98 -10.92 -22.93
C GLU A 130 -4.20 -11.62 -22.28
N ALA A 131 -4.76 -12.61 -22.98
CA ALA A 131 -5.87 -13.43 -22.49
C ALA A 131 -5.61 -14.06 -21.10
N SER A 132 -4.35 -14.26 -20.74
CA SER A 132 -3.92 -14.74 -19.43
C SER A 132 -4.23 -13.75 -18.30
N GLU A 133 -4.18 -12.44 -18.57
CA GLU A 133 -4.46 -11.38 -17.57
C GLU A 133 -5.95 -11.26 -17.30
N GLU A 134 -6.77 -11.36 -18.31
CA GLU A 134 -8.23 -11.36 -18.16
C GLU A 134 -8.68 -12.55 -17.32
N SER A 135 -8.07 -13.73 -17.51
CA SER A 135 -8.34 -14.91 -16.69
C SER A 135 -7.97 -14.68 -15.22
N LEU A 136 -6.76 -14.18 -14.94
CA LEU A 136 -6.34 -13.88 -13.57
C LEU A 136 -7.25 -12.86 -12.90
N ARG A 137 -7.62 -11.80 -13.62
CA ARG A 137 -8.57 -10.79 -13.16
C ARG A 137 -9.92 -11.39 -12.81
N PHE A 138 -10.45 -12.26 -13.68
CA PHE A 138 -11.70 -12.94 -13.46
C PHE A 138 -11.65 -13.83 -12.21
N ASP A 139 -10.60 -14.63 -12.05
CA ASP A 139 -10.43 -15.54 -10.91
C ASP A 139 -10.35 -14.77 -9.58
N ILE A 140 -9.63 -13.64 -9.56
CA ILE A 140 -9.57 -12.77 -8.39
C ILE A 140 -10.96 -12.21 -8.07
N LEU A 141 -11.67 -11.65 -9.05
CA LEU A 141 -13.01 -11.09 -8.88
C LEU A 141 -14.02 -12.15 -8.39
N ALA A 142 -13.94 -13.35 -8.91
CA ALA A 142 -14.82 -14.47 -8.51
C ALA A 142 -14.58 -14.91 -7.05
N ALA A 143 -13.32 -14.85 -6.58
CA ALA A 143 -12.96 -15.22 -5.22
C ALA A 143 -13.23 -14.09 -4.20
N LEU A 144 -13.20 -12.84 -4.61
CA LEU A 144 -13.25 -11.67 -3.71
C LEU A 144 -14.47 -11.64 -2.78
N PRO A 145 -15.71 -12.02 -3.21
CA PRO A 145 -16.87 -12.05 -2.32
C PRO A 145 -16.69 -12.91 -1.07
N LEU A 146 -15.80 -13.88 -1.11
CA LEU A 146 -15.49 -14.74 0.04
C LEU A 146 -14.70 -14.01 1.14
N PHE A 147 -14.07 -12.91 0.83
CA PHE A 147 -13.15 -12.17 1.70
C PHE A 147 -13.67 -10.77 2.06
N LEU A 148 -14.69 -10.27 1.36
CA LEU A 148 -15.31 -9.00 1.66
C LEU A 148 -16.35 -9.17 2.76
N GLU A 149 -16.27 -8.30 3.78
CA GLU A 149 -17.24 -8.24 4.87
C GLU A 149 -18.34 -7.22 4.55
N GLY A 150 -19.56 -7.56 4.92
CA GLY A 150 -20.69 -6.63 4.81
C GLY A 150 -21.95 -7.26 4.21
N PRO A 151 -23.03 -6.46 4.07
CA PRO A 151 -24.26 -6.90 3.42
C PRO A 151 -24.02 -7.32 1.96
N ALA A 152 -24.66 -8.43 1.53
CA ALA A 152 -24.48 -9.00 0.19
C ALA A 152 -24.64 -7.96 -0.94
N GLU A 153 -25.61 -7.06 -0.83
CA GLU A 153 -25.85 -5.99 -1.82
C GLU A 153 -24.64 -5.06 -1.98
N LYS A 154 -23.96 -4.72 -0.87
CA LYS A 154 -22.75 -3.89 -0.89
C LYS A 154 -21.59 -4.64 -1.53
N VAL A 155 -21.42 -5.92 -1.19
CA VAL A 155 -20.37 -6.78 -1.79
C VAL A 155 -20.57 -6.87 -3.30
N VAL A 156 -21.78 -7.16 -3.77
CA VAL A 156 -22.11 -7.22 -5.20
C VAL A 156 -21.83 -5.87 -5.90
N THR A 157 -22.16 -4.77 -5.25
CA THR A 157 -21.88 -3.43 -5.80
C THR A 157 -20.38 -3.20 -5.97
N VAL A 158 -19.57 -3.51 -4.95
CA VAL A 158 -18.11 -3.40 -5.01
C VAL A 158 -17.54 -4.25 -6.15
N ILE A 159 -17.94 -5.52 -6.24
CA ILE A 159 -17.47 -6.43 -7.31
C ILE A 159 -17.82 -5.88 -8.70
N ARG A 160 -19.05 -5.36 -8.87
CA ARG A 160 -19.48 -4.79 -10.15
C ARG A 160 -18.66 -3.56 -10.56
N GLU A 161 -18.33 -2.70 -9.61
CA GLU A 161 -17.49 -1.53 -9.86
C GLU A 161 -16.04 -1.95 -10.19
N LEU A 162 -15.48 -2.91 -9.45
CA LEU A 162 -14.15 -3.45 -9.72
C LEU A 162 -14.06 -4.16 -11.08
N ALA A 163 -15.12 -4.86 -11.50
CA ALA A 163 -15.15 -5.51 -12.81
C ALA A 163 -15.07 -4.52 -13.99
N LYS A 164 -15.53 -3.28 -13.79
CA LYS A 164 -15.49 -2.21 -14.79
C LYS A 164 -14.29 -1.26 -14.62
N GLY A 165 -13.67 -1.29 -13.43
CA GLY A 165 -12.61 -0.37 -13.02
C GLY A 165 -11.23 -0.79 -13.53
N GLU A 166 -10.25 0.02 -13.16
CA GLU A 166 -8.84 -0.23 -13.43
C GLU A 166 -8.27 -1.33 -12.52
N ASP A 167 -7.23 -2.02 -13.01
CA ASP A 167 -6.58 -3.11 -12.28
C ASP A 167 -5.94 -2.65 -10.96
N ASP A 168 -5.44 -1.42 -10.89
CA ASP A 168 -4.91 -0.84 -9.66
C ASP A 168 -5.95 -0.82 -8.53
N GLN A 169 -7.21 -0.51 -8.83
CA GLN A 169 -8.29 -0.56 -7.84
C GLN A 169 -8.58 -1.99 -7.39
N LEU A 170 -8.61 -2.94 -8.33
CA LEU A 170 -8.79 -4.36 -8.00
C LEU A 170 -7.67 -4.85 -7.08
N ILE A 171 -6.40 -4.54 -7.40
CA ILE A 171 -5.23 -4.95 -6.62
C ILE A 171 -5.33 -4.41 -5.19
N VAL A 172 -5.64 -3.14 -5.01
CA VAL A 172 -5.76 -2.51 -3.68
C VAL A 172 -6.88 -3.14 -2.87
N VAL A 173 -8.09 -3.24 -3.45
CA VAL A 173 -9.25 -3.79 -2.74
C VAL A 173 -9.02 -5.25 -2.38
N ALA A 174 -8.46 -6.04 -3.30
CA ALA A 174 -8.16 -7.45 -3.04
C ALA A 174 -7.07 -7.61 -1.97
N ALA A 175 -6.00 -6.82 -2.01
CA ALA A 175 -4.95 -6.85 -0.99
C ALA A 175 -5.50 -6.52 0.41
N MET A 176 -6.47 -5.61 0.50
CA MET A 176 -7.15 -5.25 1.75
C MET A 176 -8.11 -6.35 2.21
N ALA A 177 -8.97 -6.86 1.32
CA ALA A 177 -9.95 -7.91 1.61
C ALA A 177 -9.30 -9.23 2.05
N LEU A 178 -8.18 -9.59 1.42
CA LEU A 178 -7.38 -10.77 1.79
C LEU A 178 -6.64 -10.59 3.12
N GLY A 179 -6.59 -9.37 3.68
CA GLY A 179 -5.80 -9.08 4.87
C GLY A 179 -4.32 -9.41 4.67
N LEU A 180 -3.74 -9.03 3.52
CA LEU A 180 -2.35 -9.32 3.23
C LEU A 180 -1.43 -8.66 4.25
N GLY A 181 -0.44 -9.41 4.73
CA GLY A 181 0.62 -8.92 5.59
C GLY A 181 1.58 -7.95 4.87
N PRO A 182 2.49 -7.32 5.61
CA PRO A 182 3.40 -6.32 5.06
C PRO A 182 4.28 -6.88 3.95
N ASP A 183 4.84 -8.08 4.07
CA ASP A 183 5.71 -8.67 3.04
C ASP A 183 4.96 -8.94 1.73
N ALA A 184 3.72 -9.44 1.80
CA ALA A 184 2.90 -9.66 0.61
C ALA A 184 2.51 -8.33 -0.07
N LYS A 185 2.20 -7.28 0.71
CA LYS A 185 1.96 -5.94 0.17
C LYS A 185 3.23 -5.33 -0.41
N GLN A 186 4.37 -5.55 0.21
CA GLN A 186 5.66 -5.09 -0.30
C GLN A 186 6.00 -5.76 -1.64
N ALA A 187 5.76 -7.07 -1.76
CA ALA A 187 5.93 -7.79 -3.02
C ALA A 187 5.03 -7.21 -4.15
N LEU A 188 3.78 -6.85 -3.83
CA LEU A 188 2.90 -6.16 -4.78
C LEU A 188 3.43 -4.77 -5.16
N LEU A 189 4.01 -4.04 -4.20
CA LEU A 189 4.57 -2.71 -4.44
C LEU A 189 5.83 -2.76 -5.32
N GLU A 190 6.67 -3.79 -5.15
CA GLU A 190 7.92 -4.00 -5.88
C GLU A 190 7.72 -4.60 -7.28
N ALA A 191 6.56 -5.21 -7.53
CA ALA A 191 6.23 -5.78 -8.84
C ALA A 191 6.16 -4.68 -9.92
N ARG A 192 6.82 -4.92 -11.05
CA ARG A 192 7.09 -3.90 -12.08
C ARG A 192 5.95 -3.69 -13.06
N SER A 193 4.99 -4.61 -13.12
CA SER A 193 3.89 -4.55 -14.09
C SER A 193 2.57 -5.00 -13.47
N ILE A 194 1.47 -4.55 -14.04
CA ILE A 194 0.11 -4.99 -13.64
C ILE A 194 -0.04 -6.51 -13.76
N PRO A 195 0.39 -7.18 -14.86
CA PRO A 195 0.33 -8.64 -14.94
C PRO A 195 1.07 -9.36 -13.81
N GLU A 196 2.24 -8.85 -13.42
CA GLU A 196 3.00 -9.42 -12.31
C GLU A 196 2.25 -9.29 -10.99
N ARG A 197 1.64 -8.14 -10.72
CA ARG A 197 0.79 -7.91 -9.53
C ARG A 197 -0.42 -8.83 -9.49
N LEU A 198 -1.09 -9.01 -10.63
CA LEU A 198 -2.24 -9.91 -10.73
C LEU A 198 -1.85 -11.37 -10.49
N ARG A 199 -0.69 -11.84 -11.00
CA ARG A 199 -0.18 -13.19 -10.72
C ARG A 199 0.13 -13.39 -9.23
N LEU A 200 0.82 -12.44 -8.60
CA LEU A 200 1.09 -12.48 -7.16
C LEU A 200 -0.22 -12.53 -6.37
N LEU A 201 -1.17 -11.68 -6.72
CA LEU A 201 -2.45 -11.59 -6.04
C LEU A 201 -3.27 -12.88 -6.20
N SER A 202 -3.30 -13.48 -7.39
CA SER A 202 -3.93 -14.78 -7.64
C SER A 202 -3.31 -15.87 -6.75
N GLY A 203 -1.99 -15.91 -6.62
CA GLY A 203 -1.30 -16.81 -5.71
C GLY A 203 -1.72 -16.64 -4.24
N PHE A 204 -1.85 -15.39 -3.78
CA PHE A 204 -2.34 -15.09 -2.42
C PHE A 204 -3.81 -15.51 -2.22
N VAL A 205 -4.65 -15.33 -3.24
CA VAL A 205 -6.05 -15.81 -3.23
C VAL A 205 -6.09 -17.32 -3.06
N GLU A 206 -5.33 -18.06 -3.87
CA GLU A 206 -5.27 -19.51 -3.79
C GLU A 206 -4.80 -20.01 -2.41
N GLU A 207 -3.76 -19.39 -1.87
CA GLU A 207 -3.25 -19.72 -0.54
C GLU A 207 -4.30 -19.49 0.54
N ARG A 208 -5.02 -18.40 0.48
CA ARG A 208 -6.11 -18.09 1.42
C ARG A 208 -7.28 -19.07 1.28
N LEU A 209 -7.63 -19.46 0.05
CA LEU A 209 -8.67 -20.46 -0.20
C LEU A 209 -8.30 -21.85 0.35
N LYS A 210 -7.03 -22.27 0.21
CA LYS A 210 -6.51 -23.53 0.76
C LYS A 210 -6.58 -23.58 2.29
N ARG A 211 -6.38 -22.44 2.96
CA ARG A 211 -6.43 -22.32 4.43
C ARG A 211 -7.86 -22.24 5.00
N ARG A 212 -8.88 -22.07 4.16
CA ARG A 212 -10.27 -22.05 4.63
C ARG A 212 -10.75 -23.45 5.01
N PRO A 213 -11.49 -23.59 6.13
CA PRO A 213 -12.10 -24.86 6.49
C PRO A 213 -13.07 -25.34 5.38
N ALA A 214 -13.12 -26.65 5.16
CA ALA A 214 -13.91 -27.27 4.08
C ALA A 214 -15.41 -26.91 4.12
N SER A 215 -15.95 -26.58 5.28
CA SER A 215 -17.34 -26.13 5.49
C SER A 215 -17.69 -24.76 4.87
N LEU A 216 -16.69 -23.98 4.46
CA LEU A 216 -16.84 -22.64 3.85
C LEU A 216 -16.35 -22.61 2.39
N ARG A 217 -16.03 -23.78 1.80
CA ARG A 217 -15.74 -23.88 0.37
C ARG A 217 -17.06 -23.77 -0.38
N LEU A 218 -17.15 -22.86 -1.33
CA LEU A 218 -18.31 -22.77 -2.22
C LEU A 218 -18.55 -24.14 -2.87
N ASP A 219 -19.79 -24.59 -2.84
CA ASP A 219 -20.22 -25.74 -3.64
C ASP A 219 -20.02 -25.35 -5.12
N PRO A 220 -19.22 -26.12 -5.89
CA PRO A 220 -19.02 -25.83 -7.32
C PRO A 220 -20.33 -25.76 -8.12
N ALA A 221 -21.42 -26.27 -7.59
CA ALA A 221 -22.75 -26.22 -8.19
C ALA A 221 -23.41 -24.81 -8.16
N LEU A 222 -22.87 -23.85 -7.39
CA LEU A 222 -23.37 -22.48 -7.32
C LEU A 222 -22.70 -21.53 -8.32
N LEU A 223 -21.78 -22.03 -9.15
CA LEU A 223 -21.05 -21.27 -10.17
C LEU A 223 -21.58 -21.46 -11.60
N ASN A 224 -22.73 -22.16 -11.75
CA ASN A 224 -23.44 -22.33 -13.03
C ASN A 224 -24.67 -21.44 -13.13
#